data_afcba4c569b49904012f7258ef6e7c17
#
_entry.id   afcba4c569b49904012f7258ef6e7c17
#
_cell.length_a   1.000
_cell.length_b   1.000
_cell.length_c   1.000
_cell.angle_alpha   90.00
_cell.angle_beta   90.00
_cell.angle_gamma   90.00
#
_symmetry.space_group_name_H-M   'P 1'
#
loop_
_entity.id
_entity.type
_entity.pdbx_description
1 polymer ?
#
loop_
_entity_poly.entity_id
_entity_poly.type
_entity_poly.pdbx_seq_one_letter_code
_entity_poly.pdbx_strand_id
1 'polypeptide(L)'
;MKIPLFFDGYDLKAYDFPGGRPLSHLRERLRYHYRLMKGAQPSTGFYVAFRNLAKSLEMLGHEICINDFGFARRNPDYPVGFSGYLAPLARFGLQNPILYGPGRVPDPDHLAALRQRMNLATVTYPSQWPIMLNPVGSRDLFAPMFVGIDTDAWPDLSSQTKTVDILLYNKVRWEAPTRDVDLMAPLRALFKARGLTVEEIHYGHHTPEQFRASLGRSRTMVFCTEHETQGLACQEAMSSGLPIFAWDEGKLSDPSQQRIAPGPVTPSSVPYFDDRCGLRFTTQNMEERFDQFWNQRHGFHPRDYVVENLSLLRGGQRFMELYGALCDRAGIPTDPSRPVTSASV
;
A
#
# COMPACT_ATOMS: atom_id res chain seq x y z
N MET A 1 -9.62 -3.99 -22.00
CA MET A 1 -8.36 -3.82 -22.74
C MET A 1 -7.25 -4.67 -22.12
N LYS A 2 -6.14 -4.87 -22.83
CA LYS A 2 -4.96 -5.55 -22.32
C LYS A 2 -4.08 -4.59 -21.53
N ILE A 3 -3.66 -4.95 -20.30
CA ILE A 3 -2.80 -4.11 -19.46
C ILE A 3 -1.53 -4.90 -19.10
N PRO A 4 -0.37 -4.54 -19.69
CA PRO A 4 0.91 -5.14 -19.31
C PRO A 4 1.36 -4.59 -17.96
N LEU A 5 1.44 -5.45 -16.94
CA LEU A 5 1.96 -5.12 -15.62
C LEU A 5 3.30 -5.83 -15.39
N PHE A 6 4.30 -5.07 -14.98
CA PHE A 6 5.61 -5.61 -14.64
C PHE A 6 5.83 -5.52 -13.13
N PHE A 7 6.34 -6.61 -12.55
CA PHE A 7 6.65 -6.71 -11.13
C PHE A 7 7.99 -7.40 -10.91
N ASP A 8 8.89 -6.75 -10.19
CA ASP A 8 10.24 -7.22 -9.92
C ASP A 8 10.32 -8.35 -8.88
N GLY A 9 9.26 -8.55 -8.10
CA GLY A 9 9.19 -9.62 -7.10
C GLY A 9 9.15 -11.04 -7.70
N TYR A 10 8.82 -11.17 -8.99
CA TYR A 10 8.96 -12.41 -9.74
C TYR A 10 10.38 -12.56 -10.32
N ASP A 11 10.76 -13.78 -10.71
CA ASP A 11 12.02 -13.99 -11.44
C ASP A 11 11.89 -13.46 -12.88
N LEU A 12 12.22 -12.18 -13.07
CA LEU A 12 12.05 -11.48 -14.34
C LEU A 12 12.77 -12.17 -15.50
N LYS A 13 13.94 -12.78 -15.26
CA LYS A 13 14.67 -13.51 -16.29
C LYS A 13 13.89 -14.72 -16.79
N ALA A 14 13.17 -15.40 -15.90
CA ALA A 14 12.34 -16.54 -16.28
C ALA A 14 11.15 -16.14 -17.16
N TYR A 15 10.66 -14.90 -17.05
CA TYR A 15 9.58 -14.39 -17.91
C TYR A 15 10.06 -13.98 -19.30
N ASP A 16 11.34 -13.66 -19.46
CA ASP A 16 11.95 -13.32 -20.76
C ASP A 16 12.39 -14.57 -21.56
N PHE A 17 12.20 -15.75 -21.01
CA PHE A 17 12.61 -17.03 -21.58
C PHE A 17 11.39 -17.94 -21.86
N PRO A 18 11.26 -18.57 -23.05
CA PRO A 18 10.19 -19.50 -23.35
C PRO A 18 10.15 -20.68 -22.37
N GLY A 19 9.01 -20.90 -21.72
CA GLY A 19 8.84 -21.96 -20.71
C GLY A 19 9.35 -21.65 -19.31
N GLY A 20 9.94 -20.47 -19.08
CA GLY A 20 10.43 -20.06 -17.75
C GLY A 20 9.32 -19.71 -16.75
N ARG A 21 8.12 -19.32 -17.20
CA ARG A 21 6.99 -18.95 -16.33
C ARG A 21 6.60 -20.05 -15.32
N PRO A 22 6.40 -21.32 -15.71
CA PRO A 22 6.06 -22.38 -14.76
C PRO A 22 7.14 -22.58 -13.70
N LEU A 23 8.42 -22.49 -14.07
CA LEU A 23 9.55 -22.61 -13.14
C LEU A 23 9.57 -21.45 -12.13
N SER A 24 9.30 -20.23 -12.56
CA SER A 24 9.18 -19.07 -11.69
C SER A 24 8.05 -19.25 -10.67
N HIS A 25 6.88 -19.69 -11.09
CA HIS A 25 5.76 -19.96 -10.20
C HIS A 25 6.05 -21.08 -9.19
N LEU A 26 6.73 -22.15 -9.61
CA LEU A 26 7.15 -23.23 -8.71
C LEU A 26 8.13 -22.70 -7.65
N ARG A 27 9.14 -21.94 -8.07
CA ARG A 27 10.13 -21.33 -7.18
C ARG A 27 9.47 -20.40 -6.16
N GLU A 28 8.49 -19.61 -6.57
CA GLU A 28 7.76 -18.72 -5.67
C GLU A 28 6.90 -19.47 -4.65
N ARG A 29 6.24 -20.56 -5.06
CA ARG A 29 5.53 -21.44 -4.12
C ARG A 29 6.49 -22.02 -3.08
N LEU A 30 7.65 -22.50 -3.50
CA LEU A 30 8.67 -23.03 -2.60
C LEU A 30 9.20 -21.96 -1.65
N ARG A 31 9.44 -20.74 -2.14
CA ARG A 31 9.86 -19.59 -1.31
C ARG A 31 8.78 -19.21 -0.29
N TYR A 32 7.52 -19.20 -0.69
CA TYR A 32 6.37 -18.93 0.19
C TYR A 32 6.33 -19.93 1.35
N HIS A 33 6.34 -21.23 1.06
CA HIS A 33 6.34 -22.27 2.08
C HIS A 33 7.58 -22.26 2.98
N TYR A 34 8.75 -21.98 2.42
CA TYR A 34 9.97 -21.84 3.20
C TYR A 34 9.90 -20.67 4.20
N ARG A 35 9.34 -19.54 3.80
CA ARG A 35 9.14 -18.40 4.70
C ARG A 35 8.13 -18.69 5.81
N LEU A 36 7.03 -19.37 5.48
CA LEU A 36 6.06 -19.83 6.48
C LEU A 36 6.72 -20.73 7.53
N MET A 37 7.51 -21.73 7.11
CA MET A 37 8.22 -22.62 8.03
C MET A 37 9.20 -21.88 8.95
N LYS A 38 9.74 -20.76 8.51
CA LYS A 38 10.63 -19.88 9.33
C LYS A 38 9.89 -18.86 10.18
N GLY A 39 8.55 -18.86 10.21
CA GLY A 39 7.77 -17.85 10.92
C GLY A 39 7.93 -16.42 10.38
N ALA A 40 8.50 -16.25 9.17
CA ALA A 40 8.66 -14.96 8.52
C ALA A 40 7.41 -14.62 7.69
N GLN A 41 7.14 -13.33 7.51
CA GLN A 41 6.07 -12.89 6.60
C GLN A 41 6.27 -13.51 5.21
N PRO A 42 5.28 -14.28 4.70
CA PRO A 42 5.42 -15.00 3.43
C PRO A 42 5.46 -14.05 2.22
N SER A 43 4.82 -12.88 2.33
CA SER A 43 4.73 -11.87 1.27
C SER A 43 5.17 -10.50 1.78
N THR A 44 5.78 -9.72 0.90
CA THR A 44 6.08 -8.30 1.18
C THR A 44 4.84 -7.45 0.94
N GLY A 45 4.77 -6.27 1.58
CA GLY A 45 3.70 -5.29 1.31
C GLY A 45 3.58 -4.92 -0.18
N PHE A 46 4.70 -4.86 -0.92
CA PHE A 46 4.69 -4.62 -2.37
C PHE A 46 4.07 -5.76 -3.17
N TYR A 47 4.26 -7.01 -2.74
CA TYR A 47 3.62 -8.16 -3.39
C TYR A 47 2.11 -8.14 -3.19
N VAL A 48 1.65 -7.86 -1.96
CA VAL A 48 0.21 -7.72 -1.66
C VAL A 48 -0.37 -6.56 -2.48
N ALA A 49 0.29 -5.41 -2.51
CA ALA A 49 -0.12 -4.25 -3.28
C ALA A 49 -0.23 -4.55 -4.78
N PHE A 50 0.75 -5.23 -5.36
CA PHE A 50 0.71 -5.66 -6.76
C PHE A 50 -0.45 -6.63 -7.05
N ARG A 51 -0.68 -7.60 -6.17
CA ARG A 51 -1.79 -8.55 -6.31
C ARG A 51 -3.15 -7.89 -6.22
N ASN A 52 -3.31 -6.96 -5.29
CA ASN A 52 -4.55 -6.17 -5.16
C ASN A 52 -4.76 -5.30 -6.40
N LEU A 53 -3.72 -4.67 -6.93
CA LEU A 53 -3.82 -3.91 -8.18
C LEU A 53 -4.27 -4.79 -9.34
N ALA A 54 -3.63 -5.96 -9.54
CA ALA A 54 -4.02 -6.89 -10.59
C ALA A 54 -5.48 -7.32 -10.46
N LYS A 55 -5.90 -7.76 -9.25
CA LYS A 55 -7.30 -8.13 -8.94
C LYS A 55 -8.26 -6.97 -9.22
N SER A 56 -7.90 -5.74 -8.83
CA SER A 56 -8.70 -4.54 -9.07
C SER A 56 -8.99 -4.31 -10.56
N LEU A 57 -7.97 -4.50 -11.39
CA LEU A 57 -8.08 -4.29 -12.83
C LEU A 57 -8.84 -5.43 -13.52
N GLU A 58 -8.66 -6.68 -13.07
CA GLU A 58 -9.46 -7.83 -13.54
C GLU A 58 -10.95 -7.63 -13.20
N MET A 59 -11.28 -7.10 -12.02
CA MET A 59 -12.67 -6.76 -11.63
C MET A 59 -13.28 -5.68 -12.55
N LEU A 60 -12.46 -4.79 -13.11
CA LEU A 60 -12.89 -3.79 -14.11
C LEU A 60 -12.98 -4.35 -15.53
N GLY A 61 -12.77 -5.66 -15.72
CA GLY A 61 -12.87 -6.34 -17.02
C GLY A 61 -11.65 -6.18 -17.91
N HIS A 62 -10.48 -5.88 -17.34
CA HIS A 62 -9.21 -5.78 -18.10
C HIS A 62 -8.45 -7.11 -18.09
N GLU A 63 -7.76 -7.42 -19.19
CA GLU A 63 -6.85 -8.55 -19.31
C GLU A 63 -5.46 -8.15 -18.79
N ILE A 64 -5.01 -8.80 -17.71
CA ILE A 64 -3.72 -8.49 -17.10
C ILE A 64 -2.63 -9.42 -17.62
N CYS A 65 -1.57 -8.83 -18.18
CA CYS A 65 -0.41 -9.53 -18.72
C CYS A 65 0.82 -9.28 -17.85
N ILE A 66 1.12 -10.21 -16.94
CA ILE A 66 2.24 -10.07 -16.02
C ILE A 66 3.55 -10.37 -16.73
N ASN A 67 4.49 -9.40 -16.70
CA ASN A 67 5.86 -9.50 -17.23
C ASN A 67 5.92 -9.98 -18.69
N ASP A 68 4.99 -9.54 -19.54
CA ASP A 68 4.99 -9.86 -20.96
C ASP A 68 5.94 -8.93 -21.74
N PHE A 69 7.25 -9.20 -21.61
CA PHE A 69 8.29 -8.45 -22.32
C PHE A 69 8.14 -8.54 -23.84
N GLY A 70 7.65 -9.68 -24.35
CA GLY A 70 7.43 -9.87 -25.78
C GLY A 70 6.38 -8.93 -26.33
N PHE A 71 5.25 -8.76 -25.64
CA PHE A 71 4.22 -7.80 -26.02
C PHE A 71 4.75 -6.36 -25.95
N ALA A 72 5.39 -5.98 -24.84
CA ALA A 72 5.89 -4.63 -24.64
C ALA A 72 6.90 -4.22 -25.74
N ARG A 73 7.85 -5.09 -26.09
CA ARG A 73 8.85 -4.83 -27.15
C ARG A 73 8.24 -4.71 -28.55
N ARG A 74 7.19 -5.47 -28.85
CA ARG A 74 6.49 -5.37 -30.15
C ARG A 74 5.60 -4.13 -30.25
N ASN A 75 5.24 -3.53 -29.13
CA ASN A 75 4.36 -2.37 -29.05
C ASN A 75 5.01 -1.26 -28.20
N PRO A 76 6.08 -0.59 -28.68
CA PRO A 76 6.88 0.32 -27.86
C PRO A 76 6.11 1.57 -27.38
N ASP A 77 5.07 1.99 -28.11
CA ASP A 77 4.23 3.13 -27.74
C ASP A 77 3.10 2.75 -26.76
N TYR A 78 2.88 1.45 -26.52
CA TYR A 78 1.84 0.97 -25.62
C TYR A 78 2.23 1.19 -24.16
N PRO A 79 1.42 1.89 -23.32
CA PRO A 79 1.74 2.09 -21.91
C PRO A 79 1.85 0.79 -21.14
N VAL A 80 2.72 0.79 -20.14
CA VAL A 80 2.91 -0.35 -19.23
C VAL A 80 2.89 0.11 -17.78
N GLY A 81 2.36 -0.74 -16.89
CA GLY A 81 2.47 -0.52 -15.44
C GLY A 81 3.72 -1.21 -14.88
N PHE A 82 4.50 -0.51 -14.04
CA PHE A 82 5.62 -1.09 -13.30
C PHE A 82 5.38 -1.01 -11.80
N SER A 83 5.57 -2.13 -11.10
CA SER A 83 5.44 -2.23 -9.64
C SER A 83 6.69 -2.80 -8.99
N GLY A 84 6.92 -2.46 -7.70
CA GLY A 84 8.07 -2.94 -6.96
C GLY A 84 9.28 -2.01 -7.06
N TYR A 85 10.45 -2.53 -7.49
CA TYR A 85 11.68 -1.75 -7.62
C TYR A 85 12.00 -1.48 -9.09
N LEU A 86 12.30 -0.21 -9.43
CA LEU A 86 12.60 0.20 -10.82
C LEU A 86 13.94 -0.35 -11.34
N ALA A 87 14.97 -0.36 -10.50
CA ALA A 87 16.32 -0.69 -10.96
C ALA A 87 16.45 -2.09 -11.62
N PRO A 88 15.82 -3.17 -11.12
CA PRO A 88 15.80 -4.45 -11.80
C PRO A 88 15.11 -4.40 -13.16
N LEU A 89 14.01 -3.66 -13.28
CA LEU A 89 13.21 -3.54 -14.51
C LEU A 89 13.91 -2.69 -15.58
N ALA A 90 14.71 -1.70 -15.17
CA ALA A 90 15.49 -0.85 -16.07
C ALA A 90 16.48 -1.63 -16.96
N ARG A 91 16.86 -2.85 -16.55
CA ARG A 91 17.80 -3.70 -17.30
C ARG A 91 17.20 -4.27 -18.61
N PHE A 92 15.89 -4.26 -18.75
CA PHE A 92 15.20 -4.84 -19.92
C PHE A 92 15.03 -3.86 -21.06
N GLY A 93 15.39 -2.58 -20.89
CA GLY A 93 15.45 -1.58 -21.95
C GLY A 93 14.11 -1.30 -22.66
N LEU A 94 12.99 -1.40 -21.94
CA LEU A 94 11.68 -1.10 -22.50
C LEU A 94 11.56 0.41 -22.79
N GLN A 95 11.03 0.74 -23.98
CA GLN A 95 10.82 2.12 -24.42
C GLN A 95 9.40 2.62 -24.12
N ASN A 96 8.52 1.74 -23.70
CA ASN A 96 7.12 1.99 -23.42
C ASN A 96 6.92 3.15 -22.43
N PRO A 97 5.87 3.99 -22.58
CA PRO A 97 5.45 4.91 -21.51
C PRO A 97 5.10 4.15 -20.23
N ILE A 98 5.70 4.54 -19.12
CA ILE A 98 5.61 3.79 -17.85
C ILE A 98 4.78 4.56 -16.84
N LEU A 99 3.72 3.91 -16.33
CA LEU A 99 3.08 4.24 -15.06
C LEU A 99 3.75 3.41 -13.95
N TYR A 100 4.56 4.08 -13.11
CA TYR A 100 5.28 3.41 -12.04
C TYR A 100 4.54 3.48 -10.71
N GLY A 101 4.28 2.33 -10.13
CA GLY A 101 3.68 2.09 -8.82
C GLY A 101 2.56 1.05 -8.86
N PRO A 102 2.24 0.45 -7.71
CA PRO A 102 2.83 0.62 -6.38
C PRO A 102 4.28 0.11 -6.31
N GLY A 103 5.15 0.90 -5.70
CA GLY A 103 6.56 0.54 -5.62
C GLY A 103 7.37 1.47 -4.69
N ARG A 104 8.64 1.12 -4.52
CA ARG A 104 9.57 1.97 -3.79
C ARG A 104 10.16 3.01 -4.72
N VAL A 105 9.69 4.25 -4.61
CA VAL A 105 10.25 5.37 -5.36
C VAL A 105 11.69 5.62 -4.88
N PRO A 106 12.69 5.63 -5.79
CA PRO A 106 14.05 5.97 -5.44
C PRO A 106 14.18 7.42 -4.94
N ASP A 107 15.32 7.75 -4.32
CA ASP A 107 15.66 9.15 -4.05
C ASP A 107 15.69 9.98 -5.36
N PRO A 108 15.58 11.33 -5.26
CA PRO A 108 15.45 12.18 -6.44
C PRO A 108 16.59 12.03 -7.45
N ASP A 109 17.84 11.88 -6.99
CA ASP A 109 19.01 11.79 -7.88
C ASP A 109 19.02 10.46 -8.63
N HIS A 110 18.75 9.37 -7.93
CA HIS A 110 18.64 8.05 -8.54
C HIS A 110 17.45 7.96 -9.50
N LEU A 111 16.32 8.58 -9.15
CA LEU A 111 15.15 8.65 -10.04
C LEU A 111 15.48 9.44 -11.31
N ALA A 112 16.21 10.56 -11.21
CA ALA A 112 16.65 11.33 -12.37
C ALA A 112 17.54 10.49 -13.29
N ALA A 113 18.48 9.71 -12.75
CA ALA A 113 19.33 8.81 -13.52
C ALA A 113 18.53 7.68 -14.22
N LEU A 114 17.50 7.13 -13.56
CA LEU A 114 16.62 6.12 -14.16
C LEU A 114 15.76 6.70 -15.30
N ARG A 115 15.30 7.95 -15.19
CA ARG A 115 14.54 8.64 -16.25
C ARG A 115 15.33 8.82 -17.56
N GLN A 116 16.63 8.85 -17.51
CA GLN A 116 17.48 8.87 -18.72
C GLN A 116 17.48 7.53 -19.46
N ARG A 117 17.07 6.45 -18.80
CA ARG A 117 17.12 5.08 -19.31
C ARG A 117 15.73 4.46 -19.53
N MET A 118 14.69 5.07 -18.97
CA MET A 118 13.32 4.56 -18.98
C MET A 118 12.35 5.72 -19.26
N ASN A 119 11.33 5.47 -20.05
CA ASN A 119 10.27 6.44 -20.32
C ASN A 119 9.26 6.49 -19.14
N LEU A 120 9.70 7.04 -17.99
CA LEU A 120 8.83 7.23 -16.82
C LEU A 120 7.86 8.39 -17.08
N ALA A 121 6.65 8.06 -17.50
CA ALA A 121 5.61 9.04 -17.82
C ALA A 121 4.86 9.53 -16.57
N THR A 122 4.66 8.65 -15.59
CA THR A 122 4.05 8.98 -14.28
C THR A 122 4.63 8.09 -13.20
N VAL A 123 4.97 8.67 -12.06
CA VAL A 123 5.44 7.98 -10.86
C VAL A 123 4.39 8.15 -9.76
N THR A 124 3.98 7.08 -9.10
CA THR A 124 2.95 7.18 -8.07
C THR A 124 3.50 6.98 -6.67
N TYR A 125 2.94 7.74 -5.75
CA TYR A 125 3.03 7.49 -4.32
C TYR A 125 1.67 7.06 -3.78
N PRO A 126 1.63 6.20 -2.75
CA PRO A 126 0.34 5.74 -2.20
C PRO A 126 -0.55 6.85 -1.64
N SER A 127 0.02 8.00 -1.24
CA SER A 127 -0.70 9.18 -0.78
C SER A 127 0.00 10.49 -1.20
N GLN A 128 -0.61 11.61 -0.87
CA GLN A 128 -0.14 12.94 -1.32
C GLN A 128 1.17 13.37 -0.63
N TRP A 129 1.33 13.14 0.67
CA TRP A 129 2.44 13.71 1.42
C TRP A 129 3.84 13.28 0.94
N PRO A 130 4.08 12.01 0.48
CA PRO A 130 5.41 11.63 0.01
C PRO A 130 5.85 12.34 -1.27
N ILE A 131 4.90 12.89 -2.05
CA ILE A 131 5.20 13.70 -3.23
C ILE A 131 6.03 14.94 -2.82
N MET A 132 5.78 15.46 -1.62
CA MET A 132 6.47 16.63 -1.09
C MET A 132 7.97 16.38 -0.79
N LEU A 133 8.41 15.13 -0.75
CA LEU A 133 9.83 14.75 -0.62
C LEU A 133 10.64 15.06 -1.90
N ASN A 134 9.95 15.37 -3.00
CA ASN A 134 10.61 15.65 -4.28
C ASN A 134 10.72 17.16 -4.53
N PRO A 135 11.74 17.59 -5.30
CA PRO A 135 11.89 18.99 -5.69
C PRO A 135 10.64 19.54 -6.39
N VAL A 136 10.30 20.80 -6.11
CA VAL A 136 9.07 21.45 -6.64
C VAL A 136 8.96 21.30 -8.17
N GLY A 137 10.04 21.56 -8.90
CA GLY A 137 10.06 21.50 -10.37
C GLY A 137 9.92 20.10 -10.98
N SER A 138 9.90 19.04 -10.15
CA SER A 138 9.70 17.66 -10.62
C SER A 138 8.34 17.07 -10.21
N ARG A 139 7.52 17.80 -9.47
CA ARG A 139 6.28 17.28 -8.86
C ARG A 139 5.22 16.87 -9.87
N ASP A 140 5.22 17.44 -11.06
CA ASP A 140 4.30 17.10 -12.15
C ASP A 140 4.49 15.65 -12.66
N LEU A 141 5.64 15.03 -12.35
CA LEU A 141 5.87 13.62 -12.63
C LEU A 141 5.03 12.71 -11.72
N PHE A 142 4.63 13.21 -10.54
CA PHE A 142 4.08 12.38 -9.47
C PHE A 142 2.57 12.52 -9.34
N ALA A 143 1.91 11.41 -9.02
CA ALA A 143 0.50 11.37 -8.71
C ALA A 143 0.22 10.50 -7.47
N PRO A 144 -0.76 10.84 -6.63
CA PRO A 144 -1.20 9.95 -5.56
C PRO A 144 -2.02 8.81 -6.15
N MET A 145 -1.68 7.57 -5.76
CA MET A 145 -2.39 6.36 -6.17
C MET A 145 -2.32 5.32 -5.06
N PHE A 146 -3.41 5.14 -4.34
CA PHE A 146 -3.52 4.07 -3.35
C PHE A 146 -3.80 2.72 -4.03
N VAL A 147 -3.46 1.65 -3.33
CA VAL A 147 -3.82 0.29 -3.72
C VAL A 147 -5.10 -0.11 -2.99
N GLY A 148 -6.08 -0.62 -3.73
CA GLY A 148 -7.37 -1.01 -3.16
C GLY A 148 -7.24 -2.12 -2.10
N ILE A 149 -8.11 -2.06 -1.10
CA ILE A 149 -8.25 -3.08 -0.07
C ILE A 149 -9.23 -4.15 -0.55
N ASP A 150 -8.83 -5.41 -0.41
CA ASP A 150 -9.69 -6.56 -0.68
C ASP A 150 -10.67 -6.78 0.48
N THR A 151 -11.85 -6.19 0.37
CA THR A 151 -12.89 -6.22 1.42
C THR A 151 -13.51 -7.59 1.63
N ASP A 152 -13.32 -8.54 0.70
CA ASP A 152 -13.71 -9.94 0.85
C ASP A 152 -12.63 -10.72 1.64
N ALA A 153 -11.37 -10.43 1.39
CA ALA A 153 -10.26 -11.00 2.17
C ALA A 153 -10.21 -10.43 3.60
N TRP A 154 -10.69 -9.19 3.78
CA TRP A 154 -10.83 -8.51 5.08
C TRP A 154 -12.32 -8.19 5.33
N PRO A 155 -13.13 -9.23 5.66
CA PRO A 155 -14.56 -9.09 5.84
C PRO A 155 -14.89 -8.33 7.13
N ASP A 156 -16.15 -7.93 7.26
CA ASP A 156 -16.66 -7.38 8.52
C ASP A 156 -16.62 -8.43 9.64
N LEU A 157 -15.91 -8.11 10.69
CA LEU A 157 -15.74 -8.93 11.88
C LEU A 157 -16.45 -8.32 13.11
N SER A 158 -17.23 -7.25 12.94
CA SER A 158 -17.88 -6.52 14.05
C SER A 158 -18.85 -7.39 14.85
N SER A 159 -19.50 -8.36 14.20
CA SER A 159 -20.45 -9.29 14.83
C SER A 159 -19.80 -10.43 15.61
N GLN A 160 -18.48 -10.63 15.50
CA GLN A 160 -17.80 -11.68 16.24
C GLN A 160 -17.69 -11.38 17.73
N THR A 161 -17.67 -12.42 18.56
CA THR A 161 -17.49 -12.28 20.02
C THR A 161 -16.15 -11.61 20.32
N LYS A 162 -16.19 -10.45 20.97
CA LYS A 162 -15.01 -9.65 21.32
C LYS A 162 -14.54 -9.98 22.73
N THR A 163 -13.34 -10.53 22.87
CA THR A 163 -12.71 -10.93 24.13
C THR A 163 -11.53 -10.03 24.52
N VAL A 164 -11.09 -9.17 23.58
CA VAL A 164 -10.01 -8.20 23.76
C VAL A 164 -10.58 -6.81 23.51
N ASP A 165 -10.29 -5.86 24.40
CA ASP A 165 -10.75 -4.49 24.26
C ASP A 165 -9.92 -3.74 23.23
N ILE A 166 -8.60 -3.89 23.28
CA ILE A 166 -7.65 -3.15 22.46
C ILE A 166 -6.66 -4.09 21.78
N LEU A 167 -6.59 -4.01 20.46
CA LEU A 167 -5.45 -4.49 19.70
C LEU A 167 -4.43 -3.35 19.58
N LEU A 168 -3.33 -3.42 20.30
CA LEU A 168 -2.24 -2.45 20.22
C LEU A 168 -1.29 -2.88 19.09
N TYR A 169 -1.37 -2.18 17.96
CA TYR A 169 -0.51 -2.44 16.81
C TYR A 169 0.72 -1.56 16.83
N ASN A 170 1.86 -2.14 17.22
CA ASN A 170 3.13 -1.45 17.39
C ASN A 170 3.96 -1.55 16.10
N LYS A 171 4.06 -0.44 15.37
CA LYS A 171 4.88 -0.29 14.19
C LYS A 171 5.87 0.87 14.32
N VAL A 172 6.27 1.18 15.54
CA VAL A 172 7.33 2.16 15.79
C VAL A 172 8.65 1.63 15.23
N ARG A 173 9.26 2.40 14.32
CA ARG A 173 10.47 2.00 13.58
C ARG A 173 11.66 2.89 13.87
N TRP A 174 11.42 4.17 14.02
CA TRP A 174 12.44 5.17 14.30
C TRP A 174 12.31 5.65 15.74
N GLU A 175 13.41 6.04 16.34
CA GLU A 175 13.43 6.52 17.73
C GLU A 175 12.78 5.54 18.75
N ALA A 176 12.79 4.22 18.48
CA ALA A 176 12.06 3.23 19.28
C ALA A 176 12.31 3.32 20.80
N PRO A 177 13.54 3.53 21.33
CA PRO A 177 13.75 3.69 22.76
C PRO A 177 13.04 4.91 23.36
N THR A 178 13.02 6.03 22.62
CA THR A 178 12.30 7.25 23.04
C THR A 178 10.79 7.01 23.02
N ARG A 179 10.28 6.39 21.95
CA ARG A 179 8.85 6.10 21.81
C ARG A 179 8.34 5.04 22.78
N ASP A 180 9.20 4.16 23.28
CA ASP A 180 8.78 3.26 24.34
C ASP A 180 8.48 4.03 25.65
N VAL A 181 9.25 5.09 25.94
CA VAL A 181 9.10 5.91 27.15
C VAL A 181 7.94 6.91 27.02
N ASP A 182 7.83 7.63 25.92
CA ASP A 182 6.89 8.75 25.76
C ASP A 182 5.52 8.35 25.15
N LEU A 183 5.42 7.16 24.55
CA LEU A 183 4.20 6.70 23.90
C LEU A 183 3.75 5.31 24.38
N MET A 184 4.59 4.27 24.19
CA MET A 184 4.11 2.89 24.38
C MET A 184 3.89 2.54 25.86
N ALA A 185 4.81 2.92 26.76
CA ALA A 185 4.65 2.67 28.19
C ALA A 185 3.48 3.47 28.80
N PRO A 186 3.30 4.78 28.49
CA PRO A 186 2.09 5.51 28.88
C PRO A 186 0.78 4.91 28.35
N LEU A 187 0.72 4.45 27.10
CA LEU A 187 -0.47 3.77 26.56
C LEU A 187 -0.80 2.49 27.33
N ARG A 188 0.20 1.62 27.57
CA ARG A 188 0.00 0.40 28.38
C ARG A 188 -0.46 0.70 29.80
N ALA A 189 0.10 1.75 30.42
CA ALA A 189 -0.32 2.20 31.75
C ALA A 189 -1.76 2.73 31.75
N LEU A 190 -2.14 3.53 30.77
CA LEU A 190 -3.49 4.06 30.58
C LEU A 190 -4.52 2.92 30.45
N PHE A 191 -4.26 1.95 29.58
CA PHE A 191 -5.19 0.82 29.39
C PHE A 191 -5.32 -0.04 30.64
N LYS A 192 -4.21 -0.30 31.34
CA LYS A 192 -4.22 -1.00 32.63
C LYS A 192 -5.03 -0.24 33.68
N ALA A 193 -4.86 1.08 33.79
CA ALA A 193 -5.60 1.92 34.74
C ALA A 193 -7.11 1.94 34.45
N ARG A 194 -7.52 1.76 33.18
CA ARG A 194 -8.93 1.63 32.77
C ARG A 194 -9.47 0.20 32.87
N GLY A 195 -8.66 -0.78 33.31
CA GLY A 195 -9.05 -2.19 33.44
C GLY A 195 -9.30 -2.88 32.07
N LEU A 196 -8.69 -2.39 30.98
CA LEU A 196 -8.90 -2.89 29.62
C LEU A 196 -7.99 -4.07 29.32
N THR A 197 -8.52 -5.04 28.58
CA THR A 197 -7.74 -6.17 28.04
C THR A 197 -7.03 -5.76 26.77
N VAL A 198 -5.72 -6.02 26.70
CA VAL A 198 -4.86 -5.61 25.58
C VAL A 198 -4.18 -6.82 24.97
N GLU A 199 -4.23 -6.90 23.65
CA GLU A 199 -3.35 -7.75 22.84
C GLU A 199 -2.39 -6.85 22.07
N GLU A 200 -1.08 -7.08 22.19
CA GLU A 200 -0.08 -6.31 21.46
C GLU A 200 0.51 -7.12 20.29
N ILE A 201 0.52 -6.53 19.12
CA ILE A 201 1.15 -7.08 17.91
C ILE A 201 2.27 -6.14 17.45
N HIS A 202 3.43 -6.72 17.16
CA HIS A 202 4.55 -6.00 16.57
C HIS A 202 4.60 -6.21 15.06
N TYR A 203 4.79 -5.11 14.33
CA TYR A 203 4.97 -5.15 12.88
C TYR A 203 6.09 -6.10 12.47
N GLY A 204 5.81 -6.94 11.47
CA GLY A 204 6.78 -7.94 10.98
C GLY A 204 6.84 -9.23 11.79
N HIS A 205 6.15 -9.33 12.93
CA HIS A 205 6.17 -10.49 13.83
C HIS A 205 4.82 -11.24 13.88
N HIS A 206 4.02 -11.14 12.83
CA HIS A 206 2.75 -11.86 12.71
C HIS A 206 2.48 -12.27 11.26
N THR A 207 1.66 -13.29 11.06
CA THR A 207 1.13 -13.65 9.75
C THR A 207 -0.19 -12.91 9.48
N PRO A 208 -0.66 -12.82 8.21
CA PRO A 208 -1.98 -12.27 7.90
C PRO A 208 -3.13 -12.98 8.63
N GLU A 209 -3.03 -14.30 8.81
CA GLU A 209 -4.03 -15.10 9.51
C GLU A 209 -4.07 -14.78 10.99
N GLN A 210 -2.91 -14.64 11.64
CA GLN A 210 -2.80 -14.20 13.04
C GLN A 210 -3.38 -12.80 13.22
N PHE A 211 -3.04 -11.86 12.32
CA PHE A 211 -3.58 -10.50 12.35
C PHE A 211 -5.10 -10.50 12.23
N ARG A 212 -5.66 -11.25 11.25
CA ARG A 212 -7.12 -11.37 11.10
C ARG A 212 -7.79 -11.98 12.33
N ALA A 213 -7.19 -13.01 12.94
CA ALA A 213 -7.71 -13.60 14.17
C ALA A 213 -7.72 -12.58 15.33
N SER A 214 -6.69 -11.75 15.44
CA SER A 214 -6.63 -10.67 16.45
C SER A 214 -7.69 -9.59 16.19
N LEU A 215 -7.90 -9.17 14.93
CA LEU A 215 -8.98 -8.27 14.57
C LEU A 215 -10.35 -8.85 14.93
N GLY A 216 -10.56 -10.14 14.69
CA GLY A 216 -11.84 -10.81 15.00
C GLY A 216 -12.23 -10.74 16.46
N ARG A 217 -11.27 -10.90 17.38
CA ARG A 217 -11.52 -10.90 18.84
C ARG A 217 -11.39 -9.55 19.52
N SER A 218 -10.88 -8.50 18.82
CA SER A 218 -10.66 -7.17 19.39
C SER A 218 -11.82 -6.22 19.10
N ARG A 219 -12.11 -5.30 20.03
CA ARG A 219 -13.15 -4.26 19.88
C ARG A 219 -12.65 -3.07 19.06
N THR A 220 -11.41 -2.66 19.29
CA THR A 220 -10.78 -1.48 18.69
C THR A 220 -9.33 -1.77 18.37
N MET A 221 -8.71 -0.96 17.51
CA MET A 221 -7.26 -1.00 17.30
C MET A 221 -6.62 0.34 17.66
N VAL A 222 -5.57 0.30 18.46
CA VAL A 222 -4.65 1.43 18.68
C VAL A 222 -3.48 1.26 17.72
N PHE A 223 -3.33 2.20 16.80
CA PHE A 223 -2.35 2.13 15.73
C PHE A 223 -1.20 3.09 15.98
N CYS A 224 -0.02 2.54 16.29
CA CYS A 224 1.18 3.30 16.62
C CYS A 224 2.24 3.12 15.53
N THR A 225 2.41 4.14 14.71
CA THR A 225 3.50 4.29 13.73
C THR A 225 3.79 5.78 13.55
N GLU A 226 5.01 6.15 13.24
CA GLU A 226 5.38 7.55 13.07
C GLU A 226 4.69 8.17 11.85
N HIS A 227 4.68 7.46 10.76
CA HIS A 227 3.98 7.83 9.53
C HIS A 227 3.86 6.64 8.56
N GLU A 228 2.89 6.72 7.65
CA GLU A 228 2.63 5.72 6.63
C GLU A 228 2.46 6.37 5.26
N THR A 229 2.90 5.68 4.22
CA THR A 229 2.58 6.12 2.85
C THR A 229 1.15 5.75 2.45
N GLN A 230 0.64 4.61 2.91
CA GLN A 230 -0.75 4.20 2.75
C GLN A 230 -1.36 3.68 4.06
N GLY A 231 -0.66 2.80 4.80
CA GLY A 231 -1.15 2.21 6.04
C GLY A 231 -2.05 1.00 5.81
N LEU A 232 -1.61 0.02 5.01
CA LEU A 232 -2.43 -1.15 4.65
C LEU A 232 -3.00 -1.87 5.88
N ALA A 233 -2.18 -2.13 6.92
CA ALA A 233 -2.66 -2.82 8.12
C ALA A 233 -3.78 -2.04 8.86
N CYS A 234 -3.70 -0.70 8.88
CA CYS A 234 -4.77 0.13 9.41
C CYS A 234 -6.04 0.01 8.55
N GLN A 235 -5.92 0.08 7.23
CA GLN A 235 -7.04 -0.04 6.30
C GLN A 235 -7.67 -1.43 6.31
N GLU A 236 -6.88 -2.48 6.50
CA GLU A 236 -7.36 -3.86 6.68
C GLU A 236 -8.15 -4.02 7.99
N ALA A 237 -7.71 -3.38 9.07
CA ALA A 237 -8.46 -3.33 10.32
C ALA A 237 -9.76 -2.53 10.18
N MET A 238 -9.72 -1.37 9.51
CA MET A 238 -10.90 -0.57 9.20
C MET A 238 -11.89 -1.37 8.32
N SER A 239 -11.41 -2.09 7.31
CA SER A 239 -12.22 -3.00 6.49
C SER A 239 -12.91 -4.07 7.32
N SER A 240 -12.23 -4.54 8.36
CA SER A 240 -12.76 -5.54 9.30
C SER A 240 -13.70 -4.95 10.37
N GLY A 241 -14.03 -3.66 10.28
CA GLY A 241 -15.00 -2.99 11.15
C GLY A 241 -14.42 -2.46 12.46
N LEU A 242 -13.10 -2.43 12.66
CA LEU A 242 -12.50 -1.96 13.91
C LEU A 242 -12.30 -0.45 13.89
N PRO A 243 -12.88 0.29 14.87
CA PRO A 243 -12.52 1.68 15.12
C PRO A 243 -11.04 1.83 15.46
N ILE A 244 -10.43 2.89 14.94
CA ILE A 244 -9.00 3.13 15.06
C ILE A 244 -8.71 4.32 15.95
N PHE A 245 -7.82 4.13 16.94
CA PHE A 245 -7.19 5.21 17.70
C PHE A 245 -5.75 5.34 17.21
N ALA A 246 -5.46 6.36 16.42
CA ALA A 246 -4.22 6.50 15.68
C ALA A 246 -3.29 7.53 16.28
N TRP A 247 -2.06 7.14 16.63
CA TRP A 247 -1.01 8.08 16.97
C TRP A 247 -0.52 8.81 15.71
N ASP A 248 -0.70 10.13 15.64
CA ASP A 248 -0.40 10.95 14.46
C ASP A 248 0.17 12.32 14.86
N GLU A 249 1.50 12.41 14.97
CA GLU A 249 2.22 13.65 15.33
C GLU A 249 2.43 14.58 14.12
N GLY A 250 2.18 14.12 12.90
CA GLY A 250 2.50 14.90 11.70
C GLY A 250 4.00 15.14 11.49
N LYS A 251 4.87 14.33 12.11
CA LYS A 251 6.33 14.50 12.10
C LYS A 251 7.00 13.49 11.19
N LEU A 252 7.85 13.97 10.30
CA LEU A 252 8.70 13.12 9.47
C LEU A 252 9.85 12.55 10.32
N SER A 253 9.82 11.25 10.62
CA SER A 253 10.78 10.60 11.52
C SER A 253 11.82 9.73 10.78
N ASP A 254 11.60 9.37 9.50
CA ASP A 254 12.56 8.60 8.71
C ASP A 254 13.81 9.46 8.38
N PRO A 255 15.01 9.14 8.92
CA PRO A 255 16.21 9.93 8.67
C PRO A 255 16.60 9.99 7.19
N SER A 256 16.27 8.96 6.41
CA SER A 256 16.57 8.92 4.98
C SER A 256 15.69 9.91 4.21
N GLN A 257 14.42 10.02 4.58
CA GLN A 257 13.48 10.96 3.99
C GLN A 257 13.71 12.40 4.46
N GLN A 258 14.08 12.61 5.74
CA GLN A 258 14.49 13.92 6.24
C GLN A 258 15.65 14.51 5.43
N ARG A 259 16.62 13.67 5.03
CA ARG A 259 17.80 14.09 4.27
C ARG A 259 17.48 14.59 2.86
N ILE A 260 16.46 14.00 2.22
CA ILE A 260 16.08 14.32 0.84
C ILE A 260 14.95 15.35 0.76
N ALA A 261 14.23 15.59 1.85
CA ALA A 261 13.11 16.53 1.87
C ALA A 261 13.60 17.97 1.54
N PRO A 262 13.05 18.61 0.50
CA PRO A 262 13.49 19.96 0.10
C PRO A 262 12.97 21.08 1.02
N GLY A 263 12.16 20.74 2.01
CA GLY A 263 11.52 21.64 2.96
C GLY A 263 10.63 20.89 3.95
N PRO A 264 9.83 21.59 4.75
CA PRO A 264 8.93 20.99 5.71
C PRO A 264 7.93 20.04 5.03
N VAL A 265 7.79 18.83 5.59
CA VAL A 265 6.81 17.84 5.16
C VAL A 265 6.03 17.38 6.39
N THR A 266 4.71 17.41 6.29
CA THR A 266 3.79 16.93 7.32
C THR A 266 3.18 15.60 6.89
N PRO A 267 3.77 14.46 7.25
CA PRO A 267 3.21 13.15 6.97
C PRO A 267 2.05 12.84 7.91
N SER A 268 1.33 11.75 7.62
CA SER A 268 0.34 11.18 8.53
C SER A 268 0.62 9.70 8.76
N SER A 269 0.31 9.20 9.94
CA SER A 269 0.28 7.76 10.25
C SER A 269 -0.92 7.08 9.58
N VAL A 270 -1.98 7.85 9.30
CA VAL A 270 -3.24 7.39 8.70
C VAL A 270 -3.68 8.34 7.58
N PRO A 271 -2.99 8.32 6.40
CA PRO A 271 -3.23 9.29 5.32
C PRO A 271 -4.63 9.20 4.69
N TYR A 272 -5.34 8.09 4.90
CA TYR A 272 -6.71 7.85 4.44
C TYR A 272 -7.60 7.58 5.65
N PHE A 273 -8.16 8.65 6.24
CA PHE A 273 -8.84 8.59 7.52
C PHE A 273 -9.76 9.80 7.71
N ASP A 274 -11.02 9.58 8.02
CA ASP A 274 -11.97 10.61 8.43
C ASP A 274 -12.65 10.25 9.77
N ASP A 275 -13.63 11.05 10.17
CA ASP A 275 -14.32 10.91 11.47
C ASP A 275 -15.11 9.59 11.60
N ARG A 276 -15.39 8.89 10.50
CA ARG A 276 -16.00 7.55 10.53
C ARG A 276 -15.02 6.46 11.00
N CYS A 277 -13.73 6.71 10.85
CA CYS A 277 -12.70 5.68 11.09
C CYS A 277 -12.30 5.58 12.56
N GLY A 278 -12.44 6.66 13.32
CA GLY A 278 -11.97 6.75 14.70
C GLY A 278 -11.39 8.12 15.04
N LEU A 279 -10.42 8.19 15.95
CA LEU A 279 -9.78 9.43 16.34
C LEU A 279 -8.25 9.38 16.23
N ARG A 280 -7.65 10.54 15.91
CA ARG A 280 -6.19 10.75 16.02
C ARG A 280 -5.83 11.32 17.38
N PHE A 281 -4.62 11.02 17.84
CA PHE A 281 -4.04 11.60 19.03
C PHE A 281 -2.55 11.89 18.88
N THR A 282 -2.04 12.75 19.76
CA THR A 282 -0.61 13.02 19.94
C THR A 282 -0.20 12.58 21.35
N THR A 283 1.09 12.48 21.62
CA THR A 283 1.59 12.18 22.97
C THR A 283 1.10 13.18 24.03
N GLN A 284 0.80 14.43 23.64
CA GLN A 284 0.35 15.49 24.52
C GLN A 284 -1.13 15.38 24.94
N ASN A 285 -1.99 14.80 24.09
CA ASN A 285 -3.45 14.73 24.34
C ASN A 285 -3.98 13.31 24.44
N MET A 286 -3.10 12.33 24.62
CA MET A 286 -3.38 10.89 24.54
C MET A 286 -4.52 10.46 25.45
N GLU A 287 -4.49 10.84 26.73
CA GLU A 287 -5.47 10.40 27.74
C GLU A 287 -6.86 10.97 27.43
N GLU A 288 -6.97 12.30 27.22
CA GLU A 288 -8.21 12.97 26.88
C GLU A 288 -8.85 12.41 25.61
N ARG A 289 -8.02 12.27 24.56
CA ARG A 289 -8.49 11.74 23.27
C ARG A 289 -8.87 10.28 23.35
N PHE A 290 -8.21 9.50 24.21
CA PHE A 290 -8.59 8.11 24.43
C PHE A 290 -9.94 7.98 25.12
N ASP A 291 -10.21 8.76 26.16
CA ASP A 291 -11.50 8.75 26.85
C ASP A 291 -12.63 9.16 25.88
N GLN A 292 -12.40 10.18 25.05
CA GLN A 292 -13.34 10.55 23.97
C GLN A 292 -13.58 9.39 22.98
N PHE A 293 -12.50 8.79 22.46
CA PHE A 293 -12.56 7.67 21.52
C PHE A 293 -13.31 6.48 22.12
N TRP A 294 -12.96 6.10 23.35
CA TRP A 294 -13.54 4.94 24.02
C TRP A 294 -15.04 5.09 24.25
N ASN A 295 -15.48 6.28 24.63
CA ASN A 295 -16.91 6.60 24.82
C ASN A 295 -17.68 6.58 23.50
N GLN A 296 -17.08 7.01 22.39
CA GLN A 296 -17.70 7.11 21.07
C GLN A 296 -17.51 5.86 20.19
N ARG A 297 -16.74 4.85 20.63
CA ARG A 297 -16.28 3.73 19.80
C ARG A 297 -17.36 2.98 19.04
N HIS A 298 -18.59 2.97 19.54
CA HIS A 298 -19.73 2.31 18.89
C HIS A 298 -20.37 3.13 17.77
N GLY A 299 -20.03 4.40 17.66
CA GLY A 299 -20.53 5.29 16.61
C GLY A 299 -19.61 5.41 15.40
N PHE A 300 -18.43 4.76 15.41
CA PHE A 300 -17.55 4.74 14.25
C PHE A 300 -17.95 3.65 13.26
N HIS A 301 -17.81 3.94 11.96
CA HIS A 301 -18.14 3.05 10.84
C HIS A 301 -16.98 2.96 9.85
N PRO A 302 -15.78 2.48 10.27
CA PRO A 302 -14.57 2.52 9.44
C PRO A 302 -14.69 1.67 8.18
N ARG A 303 -15.47 0.58 8.21
CA ARG A 303 -15.70 -0.26 7.04
C ARG A 303 -16.41 0.50 5.93
N ASP A 304 -17.39 1.31 6.25
CA ASP A 304 -18.14 2.10 5.25
C ASP A 304 -17.17 3.03 4.50
N TYR A 305 -16.26 3.67 5.24
CA TYR A 305 -15.21 4.49 4.64
C TYR A 305 -14.34 3.69 3.66
N VAL A 306 -13.89 2.48 4.04
CA VAL A 306 -13.02 1.65 3.19
C VAL A 306 -13.77 1.17 1.94
N VAL A 307 -15.00 0.68 2.08
CA VAL A 307 -15.82 0.20 0.96
C VAL A 307 -16.07 1.32 -0.04
N GLU A 308 -16.41 2.51 0.45
CA GLU A 308 -16.71 3.68 -0.38
C GLU A 308 -15.46 4.24 -1.07
N ASN A 309 -14.32 4.34 -0.36
CA ASN A 309 -13.18 5.15 -0.80
C ASN A 309 -11.93 4.35 -1.17
N LEU A 310 -11.73 3.15 -0.58
CA LEU A 310 -10.48 2.40 -0.66
C LEU A 310 -10.63 0.96 -1.15
N SER A 311 -11.82 0.53 -1.60
CA SER A 311 -12.04 -0.81 -2.12
C SER A 311 -11.16 -1.13 -3.34
N LEU A 312 -11.05 -2.42 -3.69
CA LEU A 312 -10.36 -2.85 -4.92
C LEU A 312 -10.88 -2.10 -6.14
N LEU A 313 -12.21 -1.93 -6.24
CA LEU A 313 -12.83 -1.21 -7.35
C LEU A 313 -12.30 0.24 -7.44
N ARG A 314 -12.24 0.95 -6.32
CA ARG A 314 -11.73 2.33 -6.26
C ARG A 314 -10.25 2.42 -6.61
N GLY A 315 -9.45 1.48 -6.10
CA GLY A 315 -8.02 1.39 -6.45
C GLY A 315 -7.79 1.14 -7.94
N GLY A 316 -8.57 0.23 -8.54
CA GLY A 316 -8.54 -0.02 -9.99
C GLY A 316 -8.97 1.20 -10.80
N GLN A 317 -10.06 1.88 -10.40
CA GLN A 317 -10.51 3.12 -11.05
C GLN A 317 -9.43 4.20 -11.01
N ARG A 318 -8.78 4.37 -9.85
CA ARG A 318 -7.69 5.35 -9.72
C ARG A 318 -6.49 5.03 -10.60
N PHE A 319 -6.11 3.75 -10.71
CA PHE A 319 -5.07 3.33 -11.65
C PHE A 319 -5.48 3.66 -13.10
N MET A 320 -6.73 3.33 -13.49
CA MET A 320 -7.22 3.55 -14.84
C MET A 320 -7.33 5.03 -15.23
N GLU A 321 -7.62 5.93 -14.29
CA GLU A 321 -7.54 7.38 -14.55
C GLU A 321 -6.13 7.80 -15.01
N LEU A 322 -5.09 7.33 -14.29
CA LEU A 322 -3.71 7.65 -14.61
C LEU A 322 -3.20 6.93 -15.87
N TYR A 323 -3.56 5.66 -16.00
CA TYR A 323 -3.15 4.82 -17.13
C TYR A 323 -3.87 5.23 -18.40
N GLY A 324 -5.16 5.57 -18.31
CA GLY A 324 -5.97 6.07 -19.42
C GLY A 324 -5.39 7.33 -20.04
N ALA A 325 -4.92 8.27 -19.19
CA ALA A 325 -4.25 9.48 -19.69
C ALA A 325 -2.96 9.18 -20.50
N LEU A 326 -2.29 8.06 -20.24
CA LEU A 326 -1.15 7.60 -21.05
C LEU A 326 -1.64 6.96 -22.35
N CYS A 327 -2.71 6.17 -22.29
CA CYS A 327 -3.32 5.55 -23.48
C CYS A 327 -3.83 6.61 -24.45
N ASP A 328 -4.51 7.66 -23.96
CA ASP A 328 -5.03 8.75 -24.78
C ASP A 328 -3.91 9.47 -25.55
N ARG A 329 -2.77 9.71 -24.90
CA ARG A 329 -1.58 10.28 -25.53
C ARG A 329 -0.97 9.38 -26.61
N ALA A 330 -1.13 8.06 -26.45
CA ALA A 330 -0.67 7.06 -27.40
C ALA A 330 -1.73 6.68 -28.45
N GLY A 331 -2.92 7.26 -28.42
CA GLY A 331 -4.04 6.92 -29.33
C GLY A 331 -4.63 5.53 -29.11
N ILE A 332 -4.49 4.96 -27.90
CA ILE A 332 -4.94 3.61 -27.56
C ILE A 332 -6.31 3.68 -26.88
N PRO A 333 -7.34 3.00 -27.41
CA PRO A 333 -8.67 2.99 -26.80
C PRO A 333 -8.65 2.34 -25.41
N THR A 334 -9.23 2.99 -24.40
CA THR A 334 -9.32 2.47 -23.04
C THR A 334 -10.60 1.67 -22.77
N ASP A 335 -11.60 1.76 -23.66
CA ASP A 335 -12.85 1.02 -23.55
C ASP A 335 -12.62 -0.50 -23.76
N PRO A 336 -12.93 -1.36 -22.76
CA PRO A 336 -12.79 -2.81 -22.90
C PRO A 336 -13.64 -3.42 -24.02
N SER A 337 -14.72 -2.74 -24.42
CA SER A 337 -15.65 -3.22 -25.48
C SER A 337 -15.17 -2.91 -26.90
N ARG A 338 -14.16 -2.08 -27.10
CA ARG A 338 -13.58 -1.77 -28.41
C ARG A 338 -12.40 -2.69 -28.71
N PRO A 339 -12.49 -3.56 -29.75
CA PRO A 339 -11.32 -4.32 -30.18
C PRO A 339 -10.20 -3.38 -30.63
N VAL A 340 -8.98 -3.70 -30.25
CA VAL A 340 -7.78 -3.02 -30.78
C VAL A 340 -7.76 -3.29 -32.28
N THR A 341 -8.12 -2.31 -33.10
CA THR A 341 -7.92 -2.39 -34.53
C THR A 341 -6.41 -2.44 -34.78
N SER A 342 -5.91 -3.60 -35.19
CA SER A 342 -4.54 -3.71 -35.69
C SER A 342 -4.39 -2.70 -36.82
N ALA A 343 -3.56 -1.67 -36.60
CA ALA A 343 -3.14 -0.80 -37.66
C ALA A 343 -2.50 -1.69 -38.72
N SER A 344 -3.13 -1.76 -39.89
CA SER A 344 -2.61 -2.42 -41.05
C SER A 344 -1.30 -1.72 -41.44
N VAL A 345 -0.24 -2.50 -41.56
CA VAL A 345 1.04 -2.12 -42.17
C VAL A 345 0.83 -1.86 -43.67
#